data_69b710f6b5ebe9bc21ead4f691a664ee
#
_entry.id   69b710f6b5ebe9bc21ead4f691a664ee
#
_cell.length_a   1.000
_cell.length_b   1.000
_cell.length_c   1.000
_cell.angle_alpha   90.00
_cell.angle_beta   90.00
_cell.angle_gamma   90.00
#
_symmetry.space_group_name_H-M   'P 1'
#
loop_
_entity.id
_entity.type
_entity.pdbx_description
1 polymer ?
#
loop_
_entity_poly.entity_id
_entity_poly.type
_entity_poly.pdbx_seq_one_letter_code
_entity_poly.pdbx_strand_id
1 'polypeptide(L)'
;MLIYIEFISRRPGVGLHEFHAVAGGGQTGWSGEYADDIAVLNVGRSWRIGPEPEYLCAWYSRNAGMDRIDEWERVFRSGDADLFEEPFRLAARIDAAGCYEPLIEPVVGSKGRYYAEWFDLAPGADHDAVRSSYEARRNAHADLELNLLVDRIGKLGPDPRGLAVWGVPSWASVEGIARDLDDVEDPIRLVTVSLYADFGQEQL
;
A
#
# COMPACT_ATOMS: atom_id res chain seq x y z
N MET A 1 -0.54 13.42 9.78
CA MET A 1 -1.04 12.26 9.00
C MET A 1 0.14 11.39 8.64
N LEU A 2 0.00 10.08 8.77
CA LEU A 2 1.04 9.10 8.48
C LEU A 2 0.43 7.92 7.73
N ILE A 3 1.12 7.45 6.70
CA ILE A 3 0.91 6.13 6.12
C ILE A 3 2.11 5.26 6.47
N TYR A 4 1.84 4.11 7.08
CA TYR A 4 2.84 3.08 7.31
C TYR A 4 2.56 1.91 6.36
N ILE A 5 3.54 1.54 5.57
CA ILE A 5 3.40 0.47 4.57
C ILE A 5 4.33 -0.67 4.92
N GLU A 6 3.78 -1.87 5.02
CA GLU A 6 4.49 -3.12 5.22
C GLU A 6 4.59 -3.90 3.92
N PHE A 7 5.80 -4.36 3.63
CA PHE A 7 6.15 -5.20 2.49
C PHE A 7 6.35 -6.61 3.03
N ILE A 8 5.43 -7.51 2.70
CA ILE A 8 5.28 -8.78 3.38
C ILE A 8 5.51 -9.94 2.40
N SER A 9 6.21 -10.96 2.85
CA SER A 9 6.34 -12.25 2.17
C SER A 9 5.84 -13.37 3.05
N ARG A 10 5.25 -14.39 2.43
CA ARG A 10 4.93 -15.66 3.08
C ARG A 10 6.21 -16.42 3.39
N ARG A 11 6.31 -17.03 4.57
CA ARG A 11 7.48 -17.84 4.92
C ARG A 11 7.54 -19.12 4.06
N PRO A 12 8.74 -19.58 3.69
CA PRO A 12 8.91 -20.84 2.98
C PRO A 12 8.27 -22.00 3.74
N GLY A 13 7.51 -22.83 3.03
CA GLY A 13 6.83 -23.99 3.61
C GLY A 13 5.45 -23.73 4.21
N VAL A 14 5.07 -22.47 4.42
CA VAL A 14 3.73 -22.10 4.87
C VAL A 14 2.73 -22.16 3.70
N GLY A 15 1.63 -22.85 3.89
CA GLY A 15 0.55 -22.92 2.90
C GLY A 15 -0.15 -21.57 2.72
N LEU A 16 -0.68 -21.29 1.51
CA LEU A 16 -1.38 -20.05 1.24
C LEU A 16 -2.60 -19.87 2.16
N HIS A 17 -3.38 -20.94 2.37
CA HIS A 17 -4.53 -20.92 3.26
C HIS A 17 -4.15 -20.62 4.73
N GLU A 18 -3.05 -21.20 5.19
CA GLU A 18 -2.54 -20.95 6.54
C GLU A 18 -2.08 -19.48 6.69
N PHE A 19 -1.36 -18.96 5.70
CA PHE A 19 -0.95 -17.57 5.68
C PHE A 19 -2.16 -16.62 5.69
N HIS A 20 -3.18 -16.86 4.84
CA HIS A 20 -4.38 -16.03 4.80
C HIS A 20 -5.19 -16.07 6.11
N ALA A 21 -5.24 -17.21 6.77
CA ALA A 21 -5.95 -17.33 8.05
C ALA A 21 -5.34 -16.45 9.14
N VAL A 22 -4.03 -16.21 9.05
CA VAL A 22 -3.31 -15.39 10.04
C VAL A 22 -3.23 -13.93 9.62
N ALA A 23 -2.80 -13.66 8.40
CA ALA A 23 -2.56 -12.29 7.95
C ALA A 23 -3.86 -11.57 7.55
N GLY A 24 -4.92 -12.28 7.15
CA GLY A 24 -6.24 -11.72 6.84
C GLY A 24 -7.03 -11.24 8.06
N GLY A 25 -6.71 -11.73 9.26
CA GLY A 25 -7.38 -11.33 10.51
C GLY A 25 -7.11 -9.89 10.95
N GLY A 26 -6.06 -9.26 10.43
CA GLY A 26 -5.71 -7.87 10.73
C GLY A 26 -6.49 -6.80 9.95
N GLN A 27 -7.44 -7.20 9.11
CA GLN A 27 -8.19 -6.27 8.24
C GLN A 27 -9.17 -5.34 8.96
N THR A 28 -9.46 -5.57 10.23
CA THR A 28 -10.52 -4.84 10.93
C THR A 28 -10.07 -3.57 11.66
N GLY A 29 -8.80 -3.17 11.48
CA GLY A 29 -8.23 -2.03 12.19
C GLY A 29 -7.98 -2.33 13.68
N TRP A 30 -7.27 -1.44 14.33
CA TRP A 30 -7.01 -1.50 15.76
C TRP A 30 -8.26 -1.07 16.53
N SER A 31 -8.41 -1.55 17.77
CA SER A 31 -9.49 -1.14 18.68
C SER A 31 -8.95 -0.25 19.80
N GLY A 32 -9.85 0.46 20.49
CA GLY A 32 -9.47 1.32 21.60
C GLY A 32 -8.79 2.63 21.18
N GLU A 33 -7.65 2.96 21.76
CA GLU A 33 -6.94 4.23 21.49
C GLU A 33 -6.36 4.33 20.07
N TYR A 34 -6.29 3.21 19.34
CA TYR A 34 -5.82 3.13 17.95
C TYR A 34 -6.95 2.96 16.94
N ALA A 35 -8.19 3.20 17.34
CA ALA A 35 -9.36 3.08 16.44
C ALA A 35 -9.31 4.04 15.22
N ASP A 36 -8.46 5.06 15.29
CA ASP A 36 -8.22 6.01 14.18
C ASP A 36 -7.22 5.47 13.14
N ASP A 37 -6.55 4.35 13.42
CA ASP A 37 -5.66 3.71 12.49
C ASP A 37 -6.45 2.75 11.60
N ILE A 38 -6.46 3.02 10.31
CA ILE A 38 -7.28 2.31 9.34
C ILE A 38 -6.37 1.56 8.37
N ALA A 39 -6.61 0.26 8.17
CA ALA A 39 -6.02 -0.47 7.05
C ALA A 39 -6.69 0.00 5.76
N VAL A 40 -5.98 0.80 4.96
CA VAL A 40 -6.49 1.32 3.67
C VAL A 40 -6.27 0.34 2.53
N LEU A 41 -5.22 -0.48 2.64
CA LEU A 41 -4.94 -1.57 1.70
C LEU A 41 -4.44 -2.78 2.47
N ASN A 42 -4.90 -3.97 2.06
CA ASN A 42 -4.36 -5.25 2.44
C ASN A 42 -4.51 -6.19 1.25
N VAL A 43 -3.45 -6.27 0.43
CA VAL A 43 -3.53 -6.83 -0.91
C VAL A 43 -2.39 -7.80 -1.21
N GLY A 44 -2.68 -8.82 -2.01
CA GLY A 44 -1.71 -9.78 -2.52
C GLY A 44 -1.45 -9.57 -4.01
N ARG A 45 -0.20 -9.81 -4.45
CA ARG A 45 0.20 -9.67 -5.85
C ARG A 45 -0.48 -10.70 -6.73
N SER A 46 -1.19 -10.23 -7.75
CA SER A 46 -1.92 -11.07 -8.70
C SER A 46 -1.07 -11.38 -9.93
N TRP A 47 -1.21 -12.63 -10.42
CA TRP A 47 -0.54 -13.10 -11.64
C TRP A 47 0.97 -12.97 -11.63
N ARG A 48 1.60 -12.71 -10.49
CA ARG A 48 3.04 -12.40 -10.35
C ARG A 48 3.52 -11.25 -11.24
N ILE A 49 2.59 -10.35 -11.61
CA ILE A 49 2.92 -9.16 -12.39
C ILE A 49 3.45 -8.09 -11.45
N GLY A 50 4.66 -7.63 -11.74
CA GLY A 50 5.39 -6.64 -10.95
C GLY A 50 6.42 -7.28 -10.01
N PRO A 51 7.27 -6.43 -9.40
CA PRO A 51 8.29 -6.87 -8.46
C PRO A 51 7.69 -7.26 -7.11
N GLU A 52 8.56 -7.69 -6.19
CA GLU A 52 8.20 -7.75 -4.77
C GLU A 52 7.69 -6.38 -4.27
N PRO A 53 6.83 -6.32 -3.28
CA PRO A 53 6.47 -7.41 -2.36
C PRO A 53 5.37 -8.34 -2.88
N GLU A 54 5.33 -9.55 -2.32
CA GLU A 54 4.24 -10.51 -2.56
C GLU A 54 2.92 -9.98 -1.98
N TYR A 55 2.97 -9.35 -0.81
CA TYR A 55 1.84 -8.73 -0.11
C TYR A 55 2.19 -7.33 0.36
N LEU A 56 1.19 -6.47 0.38
CA LEU A 56 1.30 -5.07 0.78
C LEU A 56 0.16 -4.74 1.73
N CYS A 57 0.52 -4.24 2.91
CA CYS A 57 -0.42 -3.69 3.87
C CYS A 57 -0.11 -2.22 4.12
N ALA A 58 -1.10 -1.35 3.99
CA ALA A 58 -0.96 0.08 4.25
C ALA A 58 -1.91 0.53 5.35
N TRP A 59 -1.35 1.11 6.39
CA TRP A 59 -2.04 1.64 7.56
C TRP A 59 -2.04 3.16 7.51
N TYR A 60 -3.18 3.76 7.73
CA TYR A 60 -3.36 5.20 7.75
C TYR A 60 -3.70 5.69 9.14
N SER A 61 -2.84 6.54 9.69
CA SER A 61 -3.06 7.29 10.93
C SER A 61 -3.41 8.73 10.61
N ARG A 62 -4.70 9.04 10.65
CA ARG A 62 -5.22 10.36 10.25
C ARG A 62 -4.74 11.48 11.17
N ASN A 63 -4.72 11.22 12.46
CA ASN A 63 -4.52 12.22 13.51
C ASN A 63 -3.12 12.21 14.12
N ALA A 64 -2.23 11.35 13.63
CA ALA A 64 -0.87 11.20 14.13
C ALA A 64 0.18 11.38 13.03
N GLY A 65 1.40 11.67 13.43
CA GLY A 65 2.60 11.70 12.60
C GLY A 65 3.54 10.58 12.99
N MET A 66 4.84 10.85 12.97
CA MET A 66 5.88 9.87 13.35
C MET A 66 5.82 9.42 14.80
N ASP A 67 5.21 10.21 15.69
CA ASP A 67 4.90 9.85 17.08
C ASP A 67 4.03 8.59 17.21
N ARG A 68 3.24 8.26 16.19
CA ARG A 68 2.47 7.00 16.15
C ARG A 68 3.39 5.77 16.15
N ILE A 69 4.53 5.85 15.52
CA ILE A 69 5.51 4.75 15.52
C ILE A 69 6.02 4.46 16.93
N ASP A 70 6.31 5.51 17.72
CA ASP A 70 6.73 5.35 19.13
C ASP A 70 5.62 4.69 19.97
N GLU A 71 4.36 5.03 19.71
CA GLU A 71 3.20 4.45 20.38
C GLU A 71 3.04 2.96 20.05
N TRP A 72 3.11 2.60 18.77
CA TRP A 72 3.08 1.20 18.35
C TRP A 72 4.23 0.40 18.97
N GLU A 73 5.46 0.95 18.93
CA GLU A 73 6.61 0.29 19.56
C GLU A 73 6.38 0.03 21.06
N ARG A 74 5.75 0.95 21.76
CA ARG A 74 5.40 0.79 23.17
C ARG A 74 4.42 -0.37 23.38
N VAL A 75 3.39 -0.51 22.54
CA VAL A 75 2.41 -1.61 22.59
C VAL A 75 3.09 -2.94 22.31
N PHE A 76 3.93 -3.00 21.28
CA PHE A 76 4.68 -4.23 20.97
C PHE A 76 5.62 -4.66 22.08
N ARG A 77 6.22 -3.71 22.80
CA ARG A 77 7.09 -4.01 23.95
C ARG A 77 6.34 -4.39 25.22
N SER A 78 5.07 -4.02 25.37
CA SER A 78 4.28 -4.37 26.55
C SER A 78 3.88 -5.85 26.61
N GLY A 79 3.97 -6.56 25.46
CA GLY A 79 3.52 -7.93 25.32
C GLY A 79 2.02 -8.07 25.02
N ASP A 80 1.26 -6.97 25.01
CA ASP A 80 -0.17 -7.00 24.70
C ASP A 80 -0.45 -7.39 23.24
N ALA A 81 0.56 -7.25 22.38
CA ALA A 81 0.51 -7.63 20.96
C ALA A 81 0.81 -9.13 20.70
N ASP A 82 1.29 -9.89 21.69
CA ASP A 82 1.80 -11.26 21.50
C ASP A 82 0.75 -12.23 20.93
N LEU A 83 -0.54 -12.00 21.23
CA LEU A 83 -1.63 -12.84 20.72
C LEU A 83 -1.78 -12.78 19.19
N PHE A 84 -1.38 -11.67 18.58
CA PHE A 84 -1.44 -11.50 17.11
C PHE A 84 -0.10 -11.75 16.43
N GLU A 85 0.99 -11.39 17.10
CA GLU A 85 2.31 -11.42 16.51
C GLU A 85 2.89 -12.83 16.33
N GLU A 86 2.68 -13.73 17.29
CA GLU A 86 3.31 -15.04 17.19
C GLU A 86 2.80 -15.85 15.99
N PRO A 87 1.47 -16.01 15.77
CA PRO A 87 0.97 -16.66 14.58
C PRO A 87 1.41 -15.96 13.28
N PHE A 88 1.42 -14.62 13.25
CA PHE A 88 1.87 -13.85 12.10
C PHE A 88 3.36 -14.10 11.82
N ARG A 89 4.22 -14.02 12.83
CA ARG A 89 5.66 -14.28 12.71
C ARG A 89 5.99 -15.69 12.22
N LEU A 90 5.15 -16.67 12.56
CA LEU A 90 5.31 -18.04 12.08
C LEU A 90 4.94 -18.20 10.62
N ALA A 91 3.97 -17.46 10.13
CA ALA A 91 3.43 -17.58 8.76
C ALA A 91 4.01 -16.56 7.78
N ALA A 92 4.37 -15.38 8.25
CA ALA A 92 4.77 -14.22 7.46
C ALA A 92 6.15 -13.68 7.86
N ARG A 93 6.67 -12.82 7.00
CA ARG A 93 7.86 -12.01 7.25
C ARG A 93 7.61 -10.62 6.67
N ILE A 94 7.84 -9.60 7.47
CA ILE A 94 7.95 -8.22 6.97
C ILE A 94 9.36 -8.07 6.40
N ASP A 95 9.46 -7.97 5.07
CA ASP A 95 10.75 -7.82 4.37
C ASP A 95 11.29 -6.41 4.48
N ALA A 96 10.38 -5.44 4.46
CA ALA A 96 10.66 -4.02 4.66
C ALA A 96 9.39 -3.31 5.13
N ALA A 97 9.55 -2.12 5.68
CA ALA A 97 8.46 -1.21 5.95
C ALA A 97 8.90 0.22 5.67
N GLY A 98 7.94 1.11 5.48
CA GLY A 98 8.23 2.51 5.24
C GLY A 98 7.18 3.46 5.80
N CYS A 99 7.62 4.68 6.08
CA CYS A 99 6.77 5.78 6.51
C CYS A 99 6.60 6.77 5.35
N TYR A 100 5.36 7.10 5.08
CA TYR A 100 4.98 7.92 3.94
C TYR A 100 4.02 9.03 4.37
N GLU A 101 4.09 10.14 3.67
CA GLU A 101 3.07 11.19 3.76
C GLU A 101 2.03 10.99 2.65
N PRO A 102 0.74 11.07 2.98
CA PRO A 102 -0.30 11.01 1.97
C PRO A 102 -0.36 12.31 1.18
N LEU A 103 -0.32 12.20 -0.15
CA LEU A 103 -0.50 13.34 -1.07
C LEU A 103 -1.98 13.60 -1.38
N ILE A 104 -2.83 12.63 -1.15
CA ILE A 104 -4.30 12.73 -1.16
C ILE A 104 -4.85 12.10 0.12
N GLU A 105 -6.11 12.37 0.45
CA GLU A 105 -6.80 11.60 1.50
C GLU A 105 -6.96 10.15 1.02
N PRO A 106 -6.42 9.17 1.75
CA PRO A 106 -6.52 7.76 1.35
C PRO A 106 -7.97 7.26 1.39
N VAL A 107 -8.30 6.39 0.44
CA VAL A 107 -9.62 5.76 0.34
C VAL A 107 -9.47 4.26 0.53
N VAL A 108 -10.25 3.68 1.44
CA VAL A 108 -10.28 2.22 1.61
C VAL A 108 -10.70 1.57 0.30
N GLY A 109 -9.92 0.62 -0.19
CA GLY A 109 -10.15 -0.03 -1.46
C GLY A 109 -11.48 -0.80 -1.47
N SER A 110 -12.23 -0.68 -2.56
CA SER A 110 -13.54 -1.30 -2.73
C SER A 110 -13.70 -2.11 -4.03
N LYS A 111 -12.69 -2.05 -4.91
CA LYS A 111 -12.77 -2.67 -6.24
C LYS A 111 -12.33 -4.13 -6.28
N GLY A 112 -11.61 -4.60 -5.28
CA GLY A 112 -11.09 -5.97 -5.20
C GLY A 112 -9.89 -6.26 -6.10
N ARG A 113 -9.52 -5.33 -7.00
CA ARG A 113 -8.36 -5.39 -7.89
C ARG A 113 -7.69 -4.04 -7.92
N TYR A 114 -6.34 -4.06 -7.98
CA TYR A 114 -5.56 -2.84 -7.86
C TYR A 114 -4.40 -2.85 -8.85
N TYR A 115 -4.18 -1.68 -9.43
CA TYR A 115 -3.01 -1.36 -10.23
C TYR A 115 -2.14 -0.40 -9.43
N ALA A 116 -0.91 -0.77 -9.19
CA ALA A 116 0.04 0.00 -8.39
C ALA A 116 1.17 0.53 -9.26
N GLU A 117 1.49 1.81 -9.11
CA GLU A 117 2.57 2.52 -9.77
C GLU A 117 3.61 2.90 -8.72
N TRP A 118 4.81 2.37 -8.89
CA TRP A 118 5.96 2.70 -8.07
C TRP A 118 6.79 3.74 -8.80
N PHE A 119 7.04 4.88 -8.18
CA PHE A 119 7.68 6.02 -8.85
C PHE A 119 8.71 6.74 -7.98
N ASP A 120 9.60 7.48 -8.65
CA ASP A 120 10.41 8.55 -8.06
C ASP A 120 9.90 9.89 -8.56
N LEU A 121 10.16 10.97 -7.82
CA LEU A 121 9.87 12.32 -8.32
C LEU A 121 10.84 12.67 -9.44
N ALA A 122 10.33 13.31 -10.48
CA ALA A 122 11.17 13.90 -11.50
C ALA A 122 12.00 15.06 -10.91
N PRO A 123 13.17 15.36 -11.46
CA PRO A 123 13.99 16.47 -10.97
C PRO A 123 13.25 17.80 -10.99
N GLY A 124 13.10 18.41 -9.82
CA GLY A 124 12.40 19.69 -9.66
C GLY A 124 10.89 19.60 -9.48
N ALA A 125 10.30 18.40 -9.55
CA ALA A 125 8.91 18.21 -9.22
C ALA A 125 8.66 18.32 -7.71
N ASP A 126 7.52 18.88 -7.34
CA ASP A 126 7.02 18.96 -5.97
C ASP A 126 5.73 18.12 -5.81
N HIS A 127 5.26 18.03 -4.57
CA HIS A 127 4.05 17.25 -4.24
C HIS A 127 2.79 17.81 -4.90
N ASP A 128 2.71 19.14 -5.14
CA ASP A 128 1.54 19.74 -5.78
C ASP A 128 1.47 19.39 -7.25
N ALA A 129 2.61 19.35 -7.94
CA ALA A 129 2.69 18.88 -9.32
C ALA A 129 2.28 17.41 -9.43
N VAL A 130 2.78 16.54 -8.54
CA VAL A 130 2.41 15.11 -8.51
C VAL A 130 0.90 14.96 -8.26
N ARG A 131 0.39 15.62 -7.23
CA ARG A 131 -1.05 15.58 -6.91
C ARG A 131 -1.90 16.01 -8.10
N SER A 132 -1.56 17.13 -8.74
CA SER A 132 -2.28 17.67 -9.90
C SER A 132 -2.29 16.70 -11.08
N SER A 133 -1.16 16.05 -11.37
CA SER A 133 -1.05 15.03 -12.43
C SER A 133 -1.98 13.84 -12.15
N TYR A 134 -1.94 13.29 -10.92
CA TYR A 134 -2.79 12.17 -10.56
C TYR A 134 -4.28 12.52 -10.49
N GLU A 135 -4.64 13.74 -10.08
CA GLU A 135 -6.03 14.24 -10.13
C GLU A 135 -6.53 14.40 -11.57
N ALA A 136 -5.70 14.87 -12.47
CA ALA A 136 -6.04 14.94 -13.89
C ALA A 136 -6.31 13.55 -14.48
N ARG A 137 -5.44 12.57 -14.18
CA ARG A 137 -5.63 11.18 -14.60
C ARG A 137 -6.89 10.56 -13.98
N ARG A 138 -7.16 10.80 -12.69
CA ARG A 138 -8.40 10.37 -12.05
C ARG A 138 -9.65 10.92 -12.73
N ASN A 139 -9.60 12.17 -13.19
CA ASN A 139 -10.72 12.78 -13.91
C ASN A 139 -10.89 12.19 -15.33
N ALA A 140 -9.80 11.77 -15.97
CA ALA A 140 -9.85 11.12 -17.28
C ALA A 140 -10.37 9.66 -17.20
N HIS A 141 -10.20 9.00 -16.05
CA HIS A 141 -10.60 7.60 -15.82
C HIS A 141 -11.62 7.50 -14.67
N ALA A 142 -12.82 8.01 -14.89
CA ALA A 142 -13.85 8.12 -13.85
C ALA A 142 -14.37 6.77 -13.30
N ASP A 143 -14.09 5.65 -13.95
CA ASP A 143 -14.38 4.30 -13.50
C ASP A 143 -13.32 3.73 -12.55
N LEU A 144 -12.16 4.38 -12.44
CA LEU A 144 -11.09 4.02 -11.54
C LEU A 144 -11.17 4.80 -10.22
N GLU A 145 -10.62 4.22 -9.18
CA GLU A 145 -10.55 4.83 -7.85
C GLU A 145 -9.08 5.00 -7.44
N LEU A 146 -8.61 6.23 -7.29
CA LEU A 146 -7.28 6.47 -6.72
C LEU A 146 -7.36 6.30 -5.21
N ASN A 147 -6.98 5.11 -4.72
CA ASN A 147 -7.07 4.74 -3.31
C ASN A 147 -5.93 5.31 -2.48
N LEU A 148 -4.73 5.35 -3.04
CA LEU A 148 -3.53 5.78 -2.34
C LEU A 148 -2.63 6.56 -3.29
N LEU A 149 -2.09 7.67 -2.83
CA LEU A 149 -1.00 8.40 -3.45
C LEU A 149 -0.11 8.92 -2.33
N VAL A 150 1.12 8.41 -2.25
CA VAL A 150 2.03 8.69 -1.15
C VAL A 150 3.45 8.98 -1.63
N ASP A 151 4.18 9.76 -0.85
CA ASP A 151 5.62 9.97 -0.97
C ASP A 151 6.32 9.59 0.33
N ARG A 152 7.48 8.94 0.23
CA ARG A 152 8.24 8.48 1.37
C ARG A 152 8.80 9.65 2.17
N ILE A 153 8.66 9.61 3.48
CA ILE A 153 9.24 10.59 4.39
C ILE A 153 10.77 10.42 4.41
N GLY A 154 11.47 11.30 3.76
CA GLY A 154 12.94 11.25 3.69
C GLY A 154 13.48 9.94 3.12
N LYS A 155 14.18 9.15 3.95
CA LYS A 155 14.70 7.82 3.60
C LYS A 155 14.10 6.70 4.47
N LEU A 156 12.92 6.92 5.06
CA LEU A 156 12.27 5.97 5.96
C LEU A 156 11.44 4.95 5.17
N GLY A 157 12.10 4.08 4.44
CA GLY A 157 11.47 3.02 3.66
C GLY A 157 12.30 2.62 2.44
N PRO A 158 11.87 1.57 1.70
CA PRO A 158 12.55 1.10 0.50
C PRO A 158 12.35 2.06 -0.69
N ASP A 159 13.21 1.90 -1.70
CA ASP A 159 13.00 2.50 -3.02
C ASP A 159 12.03 1.65 -3.85
N PRO A 160 11.30 2.26 -4.78
CA PRO A 160 11.20 3.69 -5.08
C PRO A 160 10.45 4.47 -4.00
N ARG A 161 10.56 5.80 -4.03
CA ARG A 161 10.05 6.65 -2.95
C ARG A 161 8.53 6.84 -2.96
N GLY A 162 7.88 6.74 -4.10
CA GLY A 162 6.46 7.01 -4.26
C GLY A 162 5.66 5.78 -4.64
N LEU A 163 4.40 5.77 -4.23
CA LEU A 163 3.43 4.73 -4.57
C LEU A 163 2.06 5.36 -4.84
N ALA A 164 1.49 5.03 -6.00
CA ALA A 164 0.08 5.26 -6.30
C ALA A 164 -0.64 3.93 -6.48
N VAL A 165 -1.83 3.80 -5.90
CA VAL A 165 -2.65 2.60 -6.03
C VAL A 165 -4.04 2.95 -6.54
N TRP A 166 -4.41 2.32 -7.63
CA TRP A 166 -5.68 2.49 -8.31
C TRP A 166 -6.54 1.25 -8.13
N GLY A 167 -7.74 1.43 -7.59
CA GLY A 167 -8.78 0.42 -7.63
C GLY A 167 -9.36 0.32 -9.04
N VAL A 168 -9.36 -0.88 -9.62
CA VAL A 168 -9.80 -1.11 -10.99
C VAL A 168 -10.98 -2.10 -11.03
N PRO A 169 -12.05 -1.84 -11.81
CA PRO A 169 -13.20 -2.73 -11.89
C PRO A 169 -12.87 -4.04 -12.63
N SER A 170 -11.86 -4.01 -13.50
CA SER A 170 -11.38 -5.18 -14.25
C SER A 170 -9.94 -4.99 -14.66
N TRP A 171 -9.25 -6.08 -15.01
CA TRP A 171 -7.89 -5.99 -15.55
C TRP A 171 -7.83 -5.30 -16.92
N ALA A 172 -8.93 -5.31 -17.70
CA ALA A 172 -9.02 -4.59 -18.96
C ALA A 172 -8.93 -3.06 -18.77
N SER A 173 -9.41 -2.54 -17.63
CA SER A 173 -9.33 -1.11 -17.33
C SER A 173 -7.90 -0.63 -17.07
N VAL A 174 -6.97 -1.53 -16.76
CA VAL A 174 -5.55 -1.20 -16.55
C VAL A 174 -4.87 -0.74 -17.83
N GLU A 175 -5.29 -1.27 -18.98
CA GLU A 175 -4.67 -0.91 -20.27
C GLU A 175 -4.79 0.58 -20.57
N GLY A 176 -5.93 1.19 -20.28
CA GLY A 176 -6.16 2.62 -20.49
C GLY A 176 -5.21 3.48 -19.65
N ILE A 177 -5.22 3.27 -18.34
CA ILE A 177 -4.40 4.09 -17.42
C ILE A 177 -2.90 3.85 -17.60
N ALA A 178 -2.49 2.63 -17.95
CA ALA A 178 -1.08 2.32 -18.19
C ALA A 178 -0.53 3.02 -19.45
N ARG A 179 -1.35 3.20 -20.48
CA ARG A 179 -0.95 3.91 -21.71
C ARG A 179 -0.77 5.41 -21.51
N ASP A 180 -1.50 6.01 -20.57
CA ASP A 180 -1.36 7.44 -20.29
C ASP A 180 0.04 7.81 -19.78
N LEU A 181 0.78 6.83 -19.25
CA LEU A 181 2.15 7.04 -18.76
C LEU A 181 3.19 7.16 -19.91
N ASP A 182 2.84 6.73 -21.12
CA ASP A 182 3.75 6.78 -22.26
C ASP A 182 3.79 8.17 -22.94
N ASP A 183 2.79 9.02 -22.69
CA ASP A 183 2.54 10.23 -23.50
C ASP A 183 2.79 11.56 -22.74
N VAL A 184 3.16 11.57 -21.46
CA VAL A 184 3.20 12.80 -20.64
C VAL A 184 4.59 13.05 -20.07
N GLU A 185 5.07 14.32 -20.16
CA GLU A 185 6.10 14.86 -19.25
C GLU A 185 5.52 14.88 -17.84
N ASP A 186 5.58 13.75 -17.18
CA ASP A 186 5.01 13.54 -15.85
C ASP A 186 5.96 14.10 -14.77
N PRO A 187 5.44 14.71 -13.68
CA PRO A 187 6.25 15.09 -12.52
C PRO A 187 6.86 13.88 -11.80
N ILE A 188 6.59 12.68 -12.27
CA ILE A 188 7.15 11.44 -11.76
C ILE A 188 8.00 10.74 -12.82
N ARG A 189 8.91 9.90 -12.32
CA ARG A 189 9.58 8.88 -13.12
C ARG A 189 9.05 7.52 -12.67
N LEU A 190 8.22 6.90 -13.49
CA LEU A 190 7.73 5.56 -13.23
C LEU A 190 8.92 4.59 -13.16
N VAL A 191 8.99 3.82 -12.08
CA VAL A 191 10.02 2.80 -11.88
C VAL A 191 9.50 1.44 -12.31
N THR A 192 8.30 1.09 -11.84
CA THR A 192 7.65 -0.18 -12.16
C THR A 192 6.17 -0.16 -11.80
N VAL A 193 5.46 -1.17 -12.25
CA VAL A 193 4.04 -1.38 -11.93
C VAL A 193 3.81 -2.78 -11.35
N SER A 194 2.74 -2.94 -10.59
CA SER A 194 2.33 -4.22 -10.03
C SER A 194 0.81 -4.36 -10.06
N LEU A 195 0.34 -5.59 -10.18
CA LEU A 195 -1.08 -5.91 -10.05
C LEU A 195 -1.33 -6.61 -8.71
N TYR A 196 -2.33 -6.15 -7.98
CA TYR A 196 -2.74 -6.70 -6.70
C TYR A 196 -4.24 -7.00 -6.69
N ALA A 197 -4.65 -7.89 -5.82
CA ALA A 197 -6.05 -8.13 -5.49
C ALA A 197 -6.24 -8.10 -3.97
N ASP A 198 -7.48 -7.97 -3.53
CA ASP A 198 -7.80 -8.09 -2.12
C ASP A 198 -7.21 -9.38 -1.56
N PHE A 199 -6.76 -9.28 -0.31
CA PHE A 199 -6.11 -10.37 0.38
C PHE A 199 -6.99 -11.63 0.37
N GLY A 200 -6.44 -12.75 -0.09
CA GLY A 200 -7.15 -14.00 -0.28
C GLY A 200 -7.89 -14.13 -1.62
N GLN A 201 -7.86 -13.12 -2.50
CA GLN A 201 -8.44 -13.14 -3.84
C GLN A 201 -7.40 -13.05 -4.95
N GLU A 202 -6.12 -12.95 -4.59
CA GLU A 202 -5.01 -12.92 -5.54
C GLU A 202 -4.95 -14.21 -6.38
N GLN A 203 -4.67 -14.05 -7.65
CA GLN A 203 -4.43 -15.17 -8.58
C GLN A 203 -2.93 -15.50 -8.59
N LEU A 204 -2.59 -16.73 -8.29
CA LEU A 204 -1.21 -17.22 -8.22
C LEU A 204 -0.72 -17.79 -9.57
#